data_a041c16670bc4f475ad8b29b363c8f2a
#
_entry.id   a041c16670bc4f475ad8b29b363c8f2a
#
_cell.length_a   1.000
_cell.length_b   1.000
_cell.length_c   1.000
_cell.angle_alpha   90.00
_cell.angle_beta   90.00
_cell.angle_gamma   90.00
#
_symmetry.space_group_name_H-M   'P 1'
#
loop_
_entity.id
_entity.type
_entity.pdbx_description
1 polymer ?
#
loop_
_entity_poly.entity_id
_entity_poly.type
_entity_poly.pdbx_seq_one_letter_code
_entity_poly.pdbx_strand_id
1 'polypeptide(L)'
;MAKMYYCWRCQMEMPMLEEDEWKQVLPLFRSDTGRKRVLALYKEFTGFDETNPAAVAHHRLSNFGPPCENCGRLYRTPQAKLCAECGNTRRIEARA
;
A
#
# COMPACT_ATOMS: atom_id res chain seq x y z
N MET A 1 1.84 -12.01 3.47
CA MET A 1 0.37 -12.03 3.38
C MET A 1 -0.19 -10.63 3.48
N ALA A 2 -1.11 -10.27 2.59
CA ALA A 2 -1.65 -8.91 2.55
C ALA A 2 -2.39 -8.56 3.85
N LYS A 3 -2.25 -7.31 4.28
CA LYS A 3 -2.89 -6.81 5.49
C LYS A 3 -3.75 -5.60 5.16
N MET A 4 -4.83 -5.44 5.90
CA MET A 4 -5.75 -4.32 5.71
C MET A 4 -5.21 -3.06 6.39
N TYR A 5 -5.10 -1.99 5.62
CA TYR A 5 -4.73 -0.67 6.12
C TYR A 5 -5.53 0.40 5.41
N TYR A 6 -5.68 1.55 6.04
CA TYR A 6 -6.35 2.68 5.42
C TYR A 6 -5.50 3.23 4.26
N CYS A 7 -6.08 3.30 3.07
CA CYS A 7 -5.45 3.91 1.91
C CYS A 7 -5.98 5.33 1.74
N TRP A 8 -5.08 6.33 1.88
CA TRP A 8 -5.50 7.72 1.78
C TRP A 8 -5.96 8.11 0.37
N ARG A 9 -5.46 7.39 -0.65
CA ARG A 9 -5.88 7.62 -2.04
C ARG A 9 -7.28 7.09 -2.32
N CYS A 10 -7.60 5.94 -1.76
CA CYS A 10 -8.93 5.32 -1.91
C CYS A 10 -9.91 5.80 -0.84
N GLN A 11 -9.41 6.41 0.24
CA GLN A 11 -10.17 6.88 1.38
C GLN A 11 -10.98 5.77 2.04
N MET A 12 -10.38 4.58 2.11
CA MET A 12 -11.00 3.41 2.74
C MET A 12 -9.94 2.38 3.08
N GLU A 13 -10.31 1.42 3.91
CA GLU A 13 -9.44 0.27 4.22
C GLU A 13 -9.26 -0.59 2.98
N MET A 14 -8.01 -0.88 2.65
CA MET A 14 -7.67 -1.68 1.48
C MET A 14 -6.62 -2.72 1.84
N PRO A 15 -6.66 -3.90 1.22
CA PRO A 15 -5.59 -4.89 1.42
C PRO A 15 -4.30 -4.41 0.75
N MET A 16 -3.24 -4.31 1.54
CA MET A 16 -1.93 -3.87 1.07
C MET A 16 -1.03 -5.07 0.83
N LEU A 17 -0.32 -5.07 -0.31
CA LEU A 17 0.60 -6.14 -0.65
C LEU A 17 1.93 -5.96 0.07
N GLU A 18 2.43 -7.04 0.65
CA GLU A 18 3.79 -7.07 1.19
C GLU A 18 4.79 -7.31 0.05
N GLU A 19 6.08 -7.15 0.34
CA GLU A 19 7.09 -7.19 -0.72
C GLU A 19 7.17 -8.53 -1.46
N ASP A 20 6.96 -9.65 -0.79
CA ASP A 20 6.97 -10.96 -1.45
C ASP A 20 5.83 -11.11 -2.46
N GLU A 21 4.68 -10.54 -2.16
CA GLU A 21 3.53 -10.51 -3.06
C GLU A 21 3.75 -9.51 -4.19
N TRP A 22 4.28 -8.33 -3.85
CA TRP A 22 4.55 -7.29 -4.84
C TRP A 22 5.55 -7.74 -5.90
N LYS A 23 6.57 -8.49 -5.51
CA LYS A 23 7.57 -9.01 -6.45
C LYS A 23 6.96 -9.89 -7.54
N GLN A 24 5.86 -10.57 -7.25
CA GLN A 24 5.17 -11.41 -8.23
C GLN A 24 4.30 -10.58 -9.17
N VAL A 25 3.83 -9.43 -8.70
CA VAL A 25 2.92 -8.57 -9.47
C VAL A 25 3.70 -7.59 -10.37
N LEU A 26 4.81 -7.08 -9.87
CA LEU A 26 5.56 -6.01 -10.54
C LEU A 26 5.89 -6.29 -12.01
N PRO A 27 6.43 -7.47 -12.40
CA PRO A 27 6.75 -7.71 -13.79
C PRO A 27 5.53 -7.68 -14.73
N LEU A 28 4.35 -7.93 -14.20
CA LEU A 28 3.13 -8.00 -14.99
C LEU A 28 2.66 -6.63 -15.48
N PHE A 29 3.13 -5.55 -14.86
CA PHE A 29 2.79 -4.19 -15.28
C PHE A 29 3.42 -3.80 -16.62
N ARG A 30 4.36 -4.58 -17.13
CA ARG A 30 5.11 -4.25 -18.33
C ARG A 30 4.34 -4.48 -19.63
N SER A 31 3.21 -5.18 -19.59
CA SER A 31 2.42 -5.46 -20.78
C SER A 31 0.93 -5.35 -20.47
N ASP A 32 0.13 -5.14 -21.52
CA ASP A 32 -1.33 -5.06 -21.36
C ASP A 32 -1.93 -6.40 -20.90
N THR A 33 -1.41 -7.50 -21.42
CA THR A 33 -1.85 -8.84 -20.99
C THR A 33 -1.48 -9.07 -19.53
N GLY A 34 -0.28 -8.64 -19.13
CA GLY A 34 0.15 -8.74 -17.75
C GLY A 34 -0.70 -7.94 -16.80
N ARG A 35 -1.18 -6.75 -17.21
CA ARG A 35 -2.05 -5.92 -16.37
C ARG A 35 -3.33 -6.63 -15.97
N LYS A 36 -3.90 -7.41 -16.87
CA LYS A 36 -5.08 -8.23 -16.54
C LYS A 36 -4.74 -9.28 -15.49
N ARG A 37 -3.55 -9.86 -15.58
CA ARG A 37 -3.09 -10.84 -14.60
C ARG A 37 -2.80 -10.22 -13.24
N VAL A 38 -2.41 -8.94 -13.21
CA VAL A 38 -2.23 -8.19 -11.96
C VAL A 38 -3.51 -8.23 -11.13
N LEU A 39 -4.64 -7.96 -11.77
CA LEU A 39 -5.94 -7.97 -11.08
C LEU A 39 -6.28 -9.35 -10.54
N ALA A 40 -6.01 -10.40 -11.33
CA ALA A 40 -6.27 -11.77 -10.92
C ALA A 40 -5.39 -12.17 -9.73
N LEU A 41 -4.10 -11.83 -9.76
CA LEU A 41 -3.18 -12.10 -8.65
C LEU A 41 -3.55 -11.31 -7.41
N TYR A 42 -3.90 -10.05 -7.56
CA TYR A 42 -4.31 -9.23 -6.42
C TYR A 42 -5.52 -9.85 -5.72
N LYS A 43 -6.49 -10.31 -6.50
CA LYS A 43 -7.66 -10.99 -5.94
C LYS A 43 -7.26 -12.30 -5.25
N GLU A 44 -6.33 -13.05 -5.84
CA GLU A 44 -5.84 -14.30 -5.24
C GLU A 44 -5.16 -14.04 -3.90
N PHE A 45 -4.33 -12.98 -3.81
CA PHE A 45 -3.62 -12.65 -2.57
C PHE A 45 -4.50 -12.03 -1.50
N THR A 46 -5.53 -11.28 -1.89
CA THR A 46 -6.26 -10.42 -0.97
C THR A 46 -7.74 -10.75 -0.86
N GLY A 47 -8.31 -11.44 -1.83
CA GLY A 47 -9.75 -11.65 -1.94
C GLY A 47 -10.52 -10.43 -2.42
N PHE A 48 -9.85 -9.32 -2.66
CA PHE A 48 -10.49 -8.08 -3.11
C PHE A 48 -10.55 -8.02 -4.64
N ASP A 49 -11.73 -7.68 -5.18
CA ASP A 49 -11.98 -7.63 -6.60
C ASP A 49 -11.74 -6.23 -7.15
N GLU A 50 -10.48 -5.94 -7.47
CA GLU A 50 -10.09 -4.63 -8.00
C GLU A 50 -10.28 -4.61 -9.52
N THR A 51 -10.68 -3.46 -10.06
CA THR A 51 -10.95 -3.31 -11.49
C THR A 51 -9.88 -2.47 -12.22
N ASN A 52 -9.05 -1.73 -11.48
CA ASN A 52 -8.03 -0.86 -12.05
C ASN A 52 -6.63 -1.33 -11.64
N PRO A 53 -5.78 -1.77 -12.60
CA PRO A 53 -4.42 -2.21 -12.25
C PRO A 53 -3.60 -1.13 -11.57
N ALA A 54 -3.80 0.15 -11.89
CA ALA A 54 -3.09 1.25 -11.25
C ALA A 54 -3.39 1.33 -9.75
N ALA A 55 -4.59 0.94 -9.34
CA ALA A 55 -4.95 0.92 -7.92
C ALA A 55 -4.13 -0.13 -7.15
N VAL A 56 -3.80 -1.25 -7.79
CA VAL A 56 -2.95 -2.27 -7.18
C VAL A 56 -1.57 -1.70 -6.85
N ALA A 57 -1.03 -0.85 -7.73
CA ALA A 57 0.26 -0.19 -7.48
C ALA A 57 0.23 0.72 -6.25
N HIS A 58 -0.93 1.32 -5.94
CA HIS A 58 -1.10 2.14 -4.73
C HIS A 58 -1.13 1.31 -3.45
N HIS A 59 -1.38 0.02 -3.56
CA HIS A 59 -1.56 -0.88 -2.42
C HIS A 59 -0.33 -1.72 -2.12
N ARG A 60 0.84 -1.19 -2.45
CA ARG A 60 2.11 -1.77 -2.04
C ARG A 60 2.46 -1.20 -0.66
N LEU A 61 2.53 -2.06 0.33
CA LEU A 61 2.71 -1.63 1.72
C LEU A 61 3.98 -0.80 1.93
N SER A 62 5.07 -1.13 1.23
CA SER A 62 6.33 -0.40 1.38
C SER A 62 6.31 1.03 0.83
N ASN A 63 5.27 1.40 0.07
CA ASN A 63 5.09 2.79 -0.38
C ASN A 63 4.66 3.71 0.77
N PHE A 64 4.22 3.14 1.88
CA PHE A 64 3.73 3.86 3.04
C PHE A 64 4.73 3.77 4.19
N GLY A 65 4.60 4.68 5.15
CA GLY A 65 5.34 4.59 6.40
C GLY A 65 4.65 3.65 7.39
N PRO A 66 5.20 3.56 8.61
CA PRO A 66 4.57 2.76 9.65
C PRO A 66 3.23 3.36 10.08
N PRO A 67 2.42 2.61 10.85
CA PRO A 67 1.19 3.17 11.41
C PRO A 67 1.49 4.35 12.32
N CYS A 68 0.65 5.38 12.23
CA CYS A 68 0.75 6.53 13.11
C CYS A 68 0.47 6.10 14.56
N GLU A 69 1.32 6.51 15.47
CA GLU A 69 1.18 6.18 16.90
C GLU A 69 -0.04 6.81 17.54
N ASN A 70 -0.63 7.85 16.90
CA ASN A 70 -1.80 8.51 17.42
C ASN A 70 -3.12 7.98 16.84
N CYS A 71 -3.22 7.86 15.50
CA CYS A 71 -4.48 7.46 14.86
C CYS A 71 -4.46 6.06 14.25
N GLY A 72 -3.30 5.42 14.13
CA GLY A 72 -3.17 4.08 13.59
C GLY A 72 -3.15 3.98 12.07
N ARG A 73 -3.44 5.06 11.35
CA ARG A 73 -3.36 5.06 9.89
C ARG A 73 -1.91 5.18 9.46
N LEU A 74 -1.58 4.60 8.31
CA LEU A 74 -0.21 4.62 7.81
C LEU A 74 0.22 6.04 7.46
N TYR A 75 1.47 6.39 7.79
CA TYR A 75 2.09 7.58 7.23
C TYR A 75 2.12 7.43 5.71
N ARG A 76 1.95 8.53 4.97
CA ARG A 76 1.83 8.49 3.52
C ARG A 76 3.10 8.04 2.81
N THR A 77 4.25 8.23 3.42
CA THR A 77 5.54 7.75 2.92
C THR A 77 6.40 7.29 4.10
N PRO A 78 7.42 6.44 3.85
CA PRO A 78 8.32 6.04 4.93
C PRO A 78 9.07 7.19 5.58
N GLN A 79 9.26 8.30 4.86
CA GLN A 79 9.98 9.47 5.35
C GLN A 79 9.07 10.57 5.90
N ALA A 80 7.77 10.39 5.86
CA ALA A 80 6.84 11.41 6.32
C ALA A 80 7.03 11.71 7.81
N LYS A 81 7.07 12.99 8.14
CA LYS A 81 7.25 13.46 9.53
C LYS A 81 5.94 13.92 10.15
N LEU A 82 4.89 14.00 9.36
CA LEU A 82 3.57 14.45 9.79
C LEU A 82 2.53 13.45 9.31
N CYS A 83 1.64 13.06 10.20
CA CYS A 83 0.49 12.27 9.80
C CYS A 83 -0.55 13.18 9.17
N ALA A 84 -0.76 13.04 7.86
CA ALA A 84 -1.72 13.86 7.14
C ALA A 84 -3.16 13.58 7.56
N GLU A 85 -3.40 12.44 8.20
CA GLU A 85 -4.76 12.04 8.59
C GLU A 85 -5.21 12.68 9.91
N CYS A 86 -4.28 12.83 10.87
CA CYS A 86 -4.63 13.37 12.18
C CYS A 86 -3.78 14.55 12.63
N GLY A 87 -2.75 14.92 11.86
CA GLY A 87 -1.88 16.03 12.19
C GLY A 87 -0.78 15.72 13.21
N ASN A 88 -0.67 14.47 13.64
CA ASN A 88 0.36 14.08 14.59
C ASN A 88 1.76 14.23 14.00
N THR A 89 2.66 14.86 14.74
CA THR A 89 4.06 14.97 14.33
C THR A 89 4.79 13.69 14.68
N ARG A 90 5.34 13.04 13.67
CA ARG A 90 6.11 11.81 13.85
C ARG A 90 7.50 12.14 14.37
N ARG A 91 7.86 11.50 15.47
CA ARG A 91 9.20 11.59 15.98
C ARG A 91 10.06 10.54 15.28
N ILE A 92 10.93 11.00 14.39
CA ILE A 92 11.92 10.15 13.77
C ILE A 92 13.21 10.37 14.52
N GLU A 93 13.72 9.33 15.18
CA GLU A 93 14.99 9.42 15.86
C GLU A 93 16.11 9.62 14.87
N ALA A 94 16.92 10.64 15.10
CA ALA A 94 18.11 10.84 14.30
C ALA A 94 19.08 9.69 14.57
N ARG A 95 19.48 9.04 13.50
CA ARG A 95 20.50 8.01 13.59
C ARG A 95 21.84 8.60 13.24
N ALA A 96 22.72 8.51 14.19
CA ALA A 96 24.08 8.89 13.93
C ALA A 96 24.71 7.93 12.91
#